data_fac418e08e7c09b3f583f2302bcb0f65
#
_entry.id   fac418e08e7c09b3f583f2302bcb0f65
#
_cell.length_a   1.000
_cell.length_b   1.000
_cell.length_c   1.000
_cell.angle_alpha   90.00
_cell.angle_beta   90.00
_cell.angle_gamma   90.00
#
_symmetry.space_group_name_H-M   'P 1'
#
loop_
_entity.id
_entity.type
_entity.pdbx_description
1 polymer ?
#
loop_
_entity_poly.entity_id
_entity_poly.type
_entity_poly.pdbx_seq_one_letter_code
_entity_poly.pdbx_strand_id
1 'polypeptide(L)'
;MSRTLSTVLAAASMLALAACSGKQVADAALPPAAHATPAPLPPTPDFGPPQGAPIHAVLTSPPNVPPPIHRNYPAKVIVELEVVEKEMPISEGVSYTYWTFGGTVPGSFIRVRQGDTVEFHLKNSPTSKMPHNIDLHGVTGPGGGAASSFTAPGHESQFTFKALNQGIYVYHCATAPVGMHIANGMYGLILVEPPEGMPKVDHEYYVMQGDFYTTGKYREKGHQPFDMDKAIDERPTYVLFNGREGALTGDKALAAKVGETVRLFVGNGGPNLVSSFHVIGEIFDTVRQEGGTVEQHNVQTTLIPAGGAAMVEFRTQVPGSYVLVDHSIFRAFNKGAMAILKVDGPENKMVYSGKEVDSVYLGDRAEPNLHAVATAAKANAAGTLSKDEQIAAGKQLFTGTCSVCHQANGEGLPGVFPPLANSSLVAQLAKEDKTRLISIPLHGLTGKVNVNGKAYDSVMPPMTQLTDDEVANLLTYVLNSWGNPGGQVTKEEVAKVRAQPAPAPGAEH
;
A
#
# COMPACT_ATOMS: atom_id res chain seq x y z
N MET A 1 -54.68 38.21 30.59
CA MET A 1 -55.23 39.29 29.76
C MET A 1 -54.34 39.52 28.61
N SER A 2 -54.87 39.33 27.53
CA SER A 2 -54.86 39.84 26.17
C SER A 2 -53.85 39.14 25.19
N ARG A 3 -54.50 38.46 24.28
CA ARG A 3 -54.03 37.88 23.00
C ARG A 3 -53.66 38.99 22.03
N THR A 4 -52.66 38.78 21.22
CA THR A 4 -52.70 39.23 19.81
C THR A 4 -51.99 38.22 18.92
N LEU A 5 -52.74 37.71 17.97
CA LEU A 5 -52.37 36.92 16.81
C LEU A 5 -51.51 37.78 15.86
N SER A 6 -50.48 37.19 15.25
CA SER A 6 -49.89 37.73 14.02
C SER A 6 -49.83 36.62 12.97
N THR A 7 -50.60 36.84 11.93
CA THR A 7 -50.74 36.07 10.70
C THR A 7 -49.51 36.11 9.85
N VAL A 8 -49.00 34.94 9.44
CA VAL A 8 -47.95 34.81 8.41
C VAL A 8 -48.61 34.56 7.05
N LEU A 9 -48.35 35.45 6.12
CA LEU A 9 -48.78 35.35 4.71
C LEU A 9 -47.97 34.26 4.00
N ALA A 10 -48.64 33.24 3.49
CA ALA A 10 -48.10 32.28 2.54
C ALA A 10 -48.30 32.82 1.11
N ALA A 11 -47.19 33.11 0.39
CA ALA A 11 -47.24 33.41 -1.02
C ALA A 11 -47.23 32.11 -1.82
N ALA A 12 -48.34 31.76 -2.42
CA ALA A 12 -48.49 30.66 -3.34
C ALA A 12 -48.06 31.10 -4.75
N SER A 13 -46.97 30.52 -5.28
CA SER A 13 -46.61 30.67 -6.68
C SER A 13 -47.39 29.66 -7.51
N MET A 14 -48.35 30.14 -8.28
CA MET A 14 -49.06 29.35 -9.31
C MET A 14 -48.16 29.18 -10.53
N LEU A 15 -47.70 27.94 -10.79
CA LEU A 15 -47.18 27.55 -12.08
C LEU A 15 -48.39 27.19 -12.97
N ALA A 16 -48.52 27.90 -14.08
CA ALA A 16 -49.50 27.62 -15.11
C ALA A 16 -49.14 26.30 -15.84
N LEU A 17 -49.99 25.28 -15.69
CA LEU A 17 -49.96 24.09 -16.54
C LEU A 17 -50.61 24.43 -17.87
N ALA A 18 -49.82 24.52 -18.93
CA ALA A 18 -50.33 24.49 -20.28
C ALA A 18 -50.85 23.08 -20.59
N ALA A 19 -52.14 22.94 -20.77
CA ALA A 19 -52.78 21.72 -21.20
C ALA A 19 -52.45 21.47 -22.67
N CYS A 20 -51.48 20.56 -22.95
CA CYS A 20 -51.38 19.93 -24.27
C CYS A 20 -52.43 18.81 -24.32
N SER A 21 -53.36 18.93 -25.23
CA SER A 21 -54.33 17.93 -25.59
C SER A 21 -53.61 16.67 -26.08
N GLY A 22 -53.47 15.68 -25.17
CA GLY A 22 -52.87 14.39 -25.49
C GLY A 22 -53.83 13.58 -26.32
N LYS A 23 -53.44 13.26 -27.55
CA LYS A 23 -53.96 12.10 -28.23
C LYS A 23 -53.60 10.90 -27.38
N GLN A 24 -54.63 10.13 -26.92
CA GLN A 24 -54.41 8.83 -26.33
C GLN A 24 -53.67 7.96 -27.34
N VAL A 25 -52.38 7.70 -27.08
CA VAL A 25 -51.66 6.62 -27.73
C VAL A 25 -52.18 5.35 -27.10
N ALA A 26 -52.91 4.54 -27.90
CA ALA A 26 -53.36 3.25 -27.47
C ALA A 26 -52.16 2.46 -26.93
N ASP A 27 -52.29 1.96 -25.69
CA ASP A 27 -51.35 0.98 -25.11
C ASP A 27 -51.22 -0.21 -26.05
N ALA A 28 -50.26 -0.15 -26.97
CA ALA A 28 -49.84 -1.34 -27.67
C ALA A 28 -49.09 -2.19 -26.64
N ALA A 29 -49.78 -3.17 -26.09
CA ALA A 29 -49.14 -4.18 -25.26
C ALA A 29 -47.95 -4.73 -26.02
N LEU A 30 -46.73 -4.49 -25.47
CA LEU A 30 -45.50 -5.11 -25.99
C LEU A 30 -45.78 -6.62 -26.04
N PRO A 31 -45.50 -7.29 -27.16
CA PRO A 31 -45.62 -8.74 -27.22
C PRO A 31 -44.79 -9.31 -26.08
N PRO A 32 -45.27 -10.37 -25.40
CA PRO A 32 -44.50 -11.02 -24.36
C PRO A 32 -43.11 -11.35 -24.92
N ALA A 33 -42.06 -10.90 -24.23
CA ALA A 33 -40.69 -11.19 -24.60
C ALA A 33 -40.61 -12.73 -24.76
N ALA A 34 -40.38 -13.21 -25.98
CA ALA A 34 -40.13 -14.60 -26.20
C ALA A 34 -38.95 -14.98 -25.32
N HIS A 35 -39.19 -15.78 -24.29
CA HIS A 35 -38.11 -16.35 -23.49
C HIS A 35 -37.29 -17.19 -24.44
N ALA A 36 -36.19 -16.57 -24.96
CA ALA A 36 -35.20 -17.34 -25.70
C ALA A 36 -34.71 -18.43 -24.76
N THR A 37 -34.87 -19.68 -25.16
CA THR A 37 -34.29 -20.81 -24.44
C THR A 37 -32.79 -20.49 -24.28
N PRO A 38 -32.24 -20.48 -23.06
CA PRO A 38 -30.81 -20.22 -22.88
C PRO A 38 -30.00 -21.15 -23.77
N ALA A 39 -29.02 -20.62 -24.48
CA ALA A 39 -28.12 -21.48 -25.25
C ALA A 39 -27.50 -22.52 -24.31
N PRO A 40 -27.34 -23.77 -24.74
CA PRO A 40 -26.70 -24.80 -23.92
C PRO A 40 -25.34 -24.25 -23.48
N LEU A 41 -25.02 -24.39 -22.19
CA LEU A 41 -23.71 -24.03 -21.67
C LEU A 41 -22.64 -24.84 -22.43
N PRO A 42 -21.50 -24.23 -22.75
CA PRO A 42 -20.40 -24.97 -23.33
C PRO A 42 -20.01 -26.13 -22.40
N PRO A 43 -19.66 -27.29 -22.93
CA PRO A 43 -19.25 -28.42 -22.11
C PRO A 43 -18.03 -28.04 -21.27
N THR A 44 -17.95 -28.55 -20.05
CA THR A 44 -16.74 -28.40 -19.21
C THR A 44 -15.54 -28.93 -19.99
N PRO A 45 -14.44 -28.18 -20.10
CA PRO A 45 -13.24 -28.61 -20.81
C PRO A 45 -12.75 -29.96 -20.26
N ASP A 46 -12.55 -30.93 -21.12
CA ASP A 46 -11.93 -32.20 -20.74
C ASP A 46 -10.43 -32.13 -20.98
N PHE A 47 -9.66 -32.00 -19.90
CA PHE A 47 -8.21 -32.01 -19.92
C PHE A 47 -7.59 -33.42 -19.84
N GLY A 48 -8.44 -34.46 -19.87
CA GLY A 48 -8.03 -35.84 -19.66
C GLY A 48 -7.65 -36.17 -18.21
N PRO A 49 -7.25 -37.42 -17.94
CA PRO A 49 -6.80 -37.87 -16.64
C PRO A 49 -5.41 -37.31 -16.32
N PRO A 50 -5.06 -37.16 -15.01
CA PRO A 50 -3.72 -36.80 -14.62
C PRO A 50 -2.70 -37.85 -15.05
N GLN A 51 -1.53 -37.40 -15.49
CA GLN A 51 -0.45 -38.23 -16.01
C GLN A 51 0.77 -38.16 -15.06
N GLY A 52 1.59 -39.21 -15.09
CA GLY A 52 2.79 -39.33 -14.29
C GLY A 52 2.52 -39.65 -12.82
N ALA A 53 3.58 -39.63 -12.01
CA ALA A 53 3.46 -39.76 -10.57
C ALA A 53 2.90 -38.46 -9.95
N PRO A 54 2.21 -38.54 -8.79
CA PRO A 54 1.78 -37.37 -8.05
C PRO A 54 2.95 -36.42 -7.75
N ILE A 55 2.68 -35.13 -7.81
CA ILE A 55 3.68 -34.05 -7.60
C ILE A 55 3.27 -33.27 -6.35
N HIS A 56 4.16 -33.14 -5.38
CA HIS A 56 3.97 -32.20 -4.28
C HIS A 56 4.21 -30.77 -4.75
N ALA A 57 3.26 -29.89 -4.50
CA ALA A 57 3.36 -28.49 -4.86
C ALA A 57 4.50 -27.82 -4.07
N VAL A 58 5.29 -27.00 -4.76
CA VAL A 58 6.23 -26.10 -4.08
C VAL A 58 5.44 -24.89 -3.58
N LEU A 59 5.43 -24.69 -2.27
CA LEU A 59 4.80 -23.54 -1.63
C LEU A 59 5.89 -22.54 -1.23
N THR A 60 5.68 -21.26 -1.54
CA THR A 60 6.65 -20.21 -1.20
C THR A 60 6.03 -19.10 -0.35
N SER A 61 6.84 -18.57 0.55
CA SER A 61 6.45 -17.40 1.35
C SER A 61 6.69 -16.10 0.55
N PRO A 62 5.86 -15.06 0.75
CA PRO A 62 6.01 -13.78 0.09
C PRO A 62 7.39 -13.14 0.41
N PRO A 63 8.01 -12.42 -0.51
CA PRO A 63 7.55 -12.07 -1.86
C PRO A 63 7.87 -13.10 -2.94
N ASN A 64 8.31 -14.30 -2.59
CA ASN A 64 8.76 -15.31 -3.54
C ASN A 64 7.58 -16.05 -4.18
N VAL A 65 7.78 -16.48 -5.42
CA VAL A 65 6.84 -17.24 -6.23
C VAL A 65 7.45 -18.61 -6.54
N PRO A 66 6.66 -19.70 -6.54
CA PRO A 66 7.17 -21.00 -6.97
C PRO A 66 7.65 -20.97 -8.41
N PRO A 67 8.63 -21.80 -8.79
CA PRO A 67 9.16 -21.82 -10.15
C PRO A 67 8.07 -22.12 -11.19
N PRO A 68 8.22 -21.60 -12.45
CA PRO A 68 7.31 -21.89 -13.56
C PRO A 68 7.15 -23.39 -13.82
N ILE A 69 5.96 -23.77 -14.27
CA ILE A 69 5.63 -25.17 -14.58
C ILE A 69 6.03 -25.45 -16.03
N HIS A 70 6.94 -26.42 -16.23
CA HIS A 70 7.47 -26.76 -17.56
C HIS A 70 6.82 -28.01 -18.19
N ARG A 71 5.94 -28.73 -17.47
CA ARG A 71 5.23 -29.88 -18.00
C ARG A 71 4.08 -29.45 -18.93
N ASN A 72 3.84 -30.24 -19.96
CA ASN A 72 2.79 -29.98 -20.95
C ASN A 72 1.57 -30.91 -20.82
N TYR A 73 1.41 -31.60 -19.68
CA TYR A 73 0.33 -32.52 -19.38
C TYR A 73 -0.29 -32.21 -18.01
N PRO A 74 -1.59 -32.52 -17.77
CA PRO A 74 -2.20 -32.43 -16.47
C PRO A 74 -1.64 -33.48 -15.51
N ALA A 75 -1.39 -33.12 -14.26
CA ALA A 75 -0.88 -34.01 -13.23
C ALA A 75 -1.83 -34.06 -12.03
N LYS A 76 -1.63 -35.06 -11.16
CA LYS A 76 -2.13 -35.01 -9.78
C LYS A 76 -1.14 -34.19 -8.97
N VAL A 77 -1.59 -33.06 -8.44
CA VAL A 77 -0.78 -32.16 -7.60
C VAL A 77 -1.27 -32.22 -6.16
N ILE A 78 -0.38 -32.50 -5.23
CA ILE A 78 -0.66 -32.56 -3.79
C ILE A 78 -0.25 -31.23 -3.20
N VAL A 79 -1.20 -30.51 -2.57
CA VAL A 79 -0.97 -29.27 -1.84
C VAL A 79 -1.18 -29.55 -0.36
N GLU A 80 -0.16 -29.37 0.45
CA GLU A 80 -0.22 -29.50 1.89
C GLU A 80 -0.03 -28.13 2.53
N LEU A 81 -1.09 -27.58 3.13
CA LEU A 81 -1.07 -26.23 3.71
C LEU A 81 -1.43 -26.30 5.19
N GLU A 82 -0.56 -25.77 6.05
CA GLU A 82 -0.79 -25.72 7.49
C GLU A 82 -1.36 -24.36 7.90
N VAL A 83 -2.37 -24.37 8.76
CA VAL A 83 -2.87 -23.19 9.47
C VAL A 83 -2.12 -23.04 10.79
N VAL A 84 -1.61 -21.85 11.04
CA VAL A 84 -0.89 -21.51 12.28
C VAL A 84 -1.36 -20.16 12.80
N GLU A 85 -1.80 -20.11 14.06
CA GLU A 85 -2.07 -18.86 14.78
C GLU A 85 -0.82 -18.47 15.58
N LYS A 86 -0.31 -17.25 15.37
CA LYS A 86 0.88 -16.79 16.09
C LYS A 86 0.97 -15.28 16.20
N GLU A 87 1.63 -14.81 17.25
CA GLU A 87 1.98 -13.42 17.39
C GLU A 87 3.18 -13.06 16.50
N MET A 88 3.04 -11.99 15.71
CA MET A 88 4.11 -11.46 14.85
C MET A 88 4.10 -9.93 14.87
N PRO A 89 5.24 -9.30 14.53
CA PRO A 89 5.28 -7.85 14.40
C PRO A 89 4.40 -7.35 13.24
N ILE A 90 3.49 -6.39 13.49
CA ILE A 90 2.74 -5.67 12.47
C ILE A 90 3.45 -4.35 12.07
N SER A 91 4.13 -3.74 13.04
CA SER A 91 4.95 -2.53 12.88
C SER A 91 6.12 -2.59 13.86
N GLU A 92 7.02 -1.62 13.84
CA GLU A 92 8.14 -1.57 14.78
C GLU A 92 7.65 -1.37 16.22
N GLY A 93 7.94 -2.32 17.11
CA GLY A 93 7.51 -2.33 18.51
C GLY A 93 6.01 -2.57 18.71
N VAL A 94 5.28 -3.01 17.68
CA VAL A 94 3.87 -3.36 17.73
C VAL A 94 3.71 -4.81 17.27
N SER A 95 3.04 -5.63 18.06
CA SER A 95 2.72 -7.02 17.69
C SER A 95 1.21 -7.21 17.51
N TYR A 96 0.86 -8.23 16.75
CA TYR A 96 -0.51 -8.61 16.46
C TYR A 96 -0.61 -10.15 16.41
N THR A 97 -1.72 -10.72 16.83
CA THR A 97 -1.97 -12.15 16.69
C THR A 97 -2.53 -12.43 15.31
N TYR A 98 -1.68 -12.94 14.43
CA TYR A 98 -2.08 -13.34 13.09
C TYR A 98 -2.60 -14.77 13.07
N TRP A 99 -3.58 -15.01 12.22
CA TRP A 99 -3.99 -16.33 11.77
C TRP A 99 -3.48 -16.50 10.34
N THR A 100 -2.76 -17.57 10.09
CA THR A 100 -1.97 -17.67 8.86
C THR A 100 -2.15 -18.99 8.14
N PHE A 101 -2.00 -18.96 6.82
CA PHE A 101 -1.76 -20.13 6.00
C PHE A 101 -0.26 -20.26 5.70
N GLY A 102 0.40 -21.28 6.22
CA GLY A 102 1.84 -21.50 6.05
C GLY A 102 2.72 -20.60 6.94
N GLY A 103 2.15 -19.96 7.98
CA GLY A 103 2.92 -19.21 8.97
C GLY A 103 3.36 -17.81 8.54
N THR A 104 2.89 -17.28 7.40
CA THR A 104 3.16 -15.93 6.89
C THR A 104 1.88 -15.20 6.49
N VAL A 105 1.94 -13.90 6.32
CA VAL A 105 0.88 -13.08 5.75
C VAL A 105 1.46 -12.23 4.61
N PRO A 106 0.90 -12.37 3.41
CA PRO A 106 -0.10 -13.35 3.00
C PRO A 106 0.40 -14.80 3.18
N GLY A 107 -0.52 -15.75 3.06
CA GLY A 107 -0.22 -17.17 3.08
C GLY A 107 0.63 -17.62 1.89
N SER A 108 1.03 -18.88 1.89
CA SER A 108 1.92 -19.43 0.86
C SER A 108 1.35 -19.29 -0.55
N PHE A 109 2.18 -18.89 -1.51
CA PHE A 109 1.79 -18.89 -2.92
C PHE A 109 1.68 -20.33 -3.44
N ILE A 110 0.56 -20.63 -4.10
CA ILE A 110 0.28 -21.94 -4.70
C ILE A 110 0.34 -21.77 -6.22
N ARG A 111 1.06 -22.67 -6.92
CA ARG A 111 1.19 -22.64 -8.37
C ARG A 111 0.83 -24.01 -8.95
N VAL A 112 -0.21 -24.06 -9.79
CA VAL A 112 -0.70 -25.26 -10.47
C VAL A 112 -0.96 -24.92 -11.94
N ARG A 113 -1.21 -25.94 -12.77
CA ARG A 113 -1.49 -25.78 -14.20
C ARG A 113 -2.96 -26.08 -14.48
N GLN A 114 -3.54 -25.38 -15.43
CA GLN A 114 -4.87 -25.68 -15.92
C GLN A 114 -4.96 -27.15 -16.36
N GLY A 115 -6.01 -27.82 -15.92
CA GLY A 115 -6.22 -29.25 -16.13
C GLY A 115 -5.65 -30.15 -15.03
N ASP A 116 -4.88 -29.62 -14.06
CA ASP A 116 -4.42 -30.43 -12.92
C ASP A 116 -5.58 -30.91 -12.05
N THR A 117 -5.39 -32.09 -11.48
CA THR A 117 -6.22 -32.61 -10.38
C THR A 117 -5.47 -32.31 -9.08
N VAL A 118 -5.98 -31.38 -8.32
CA VAL A 118 -5.34 -30.93 -7.09
C VAL A 118 -5.95 -31.66 -5.89
N GLU A 119 -5.13 -32.43 -5.18
CA GLU A 119 -5.46 -33.00 -3.89
C GLU A 119 -4.98 -32.03 -2.82
N PHE A 120 -5.92 -31.42 -2.11
CA PHE A 120 -5.63 -30.37 -1.13
C PHE A 120 -5.78 -30.89 0.29
N HIS A 121 -4.74 -30.74 1.08
CA HIS A 121 -4.66 -31.06 2.50
C HIS A 121 -4.58 -29.79 3.31
N LEU A 122 -5.58 -29.52 4.14
CA LEU A 122 -5.56 -28.43 5.10
C LEU A 122 -5.32 -29.00 6.48
N LYS A 123 -4.18 -28.67 7.06
CA LYS A 123 -3.76 -29.09 8.41
C LYS A 123 -3.94 -27.90 9.35
N ASN A 124 -4.66 -28.05 10.44
CA ASN A 124 -4.78 -27.01 11.46
C ASN A 124 -3.87 -27.37 12.65
N SER A 125 -2.89 -26.49 12.93
CA SER A 125 -1.92 -26.73 13.99
C SER A 125 -2.61 -27.08 15.32
N PRO A 126 -2.08 -28.05 16.09
CA PRO A 126 -2.60 -28.36 17.42
C PRO A 126 -2.56 -27.17 18.39
N THR A 127 -1.74 -26.15 18.09
CA THR A 127 -1.63 -24.93 18.90
C THR A 127 -2.63 -23.85 18.55
N SER A 128 -3.35 -23.99 17.43
CA SER A 128 -4.43 -23.09 17.04
C SER A 128 -5.57 -23.15 18.06
N LYS A 129 -6.29 -22.05 18.20
CA LYS A 129 -7.44 -21.93 19.11
C LYS A 129 -8.77 -22.04 18.39
N MET A 130 -8.78 -21.82 17.09
CA MET A 130 -9.98 -21.76 16.27
C MET A 130 -9.99 -22.83 15.18
N PRO A 131 -11.16 -23.33 14.79
CA PRO A 131 -11.29 -24.07 13.53
C PRO A 131 -11.12 -23.13 12.33
N HIS A 132 -10.57 -23.66 11.27
CA HIS A 132 -10.35 -22.91 10.01
C HIS A 132 -10.73 -23.77 8.82
N ASN A 133 -11.02 -23.13 7.71
CA ASN A 133 -11.23 -23.77 6.41
C ASN A 133 -10.55 -22.96 5.30
N ILE A 134 -10.72 -23.34 4.05
CA ILE A 134 -10.20 -22.59 2.90
C ILE A 134 -11.23 -22.51 1.79
N ASP A 135 -11.49 -21.29 1.33
CA ASP A 135 -12.18 -20.94 0.11
C ASP A 135 -11.12 -20.53 -0.92
N LEU A 136 -11.04 -21.25 -2.05
CA LEU A 136 -10.18 -20.91 -3.18
C LEU A 136 -11.05 -20.37 -4.31
N HIS A 137 -10.95 -19.08 -4.63
CA HIS A 137 -11.75 -18.43 -5.68
C HIS A 137 -11.56 -19.06 -7.08
N GLY A 138 -10.44 -19.76 -7.29
CA GLY A 138 -10.16 -20.51 -8.51
C GLY A 138 -10.84 -21.88 -8.60
N VAL A 139 -11.61 -22.30 -7.58
CA VAL A 139 -12.24 -23.60 -7.49
C VAL A 139 -13.74 -23.51 -7.76
N THR A 140 -14.20 -24.22 -8.77
CA THR A 140 -15.64 -24.37 -9.06
C THR A 140 -16.22 -25.47 -8.18
N GLY A 141 -16.97 -25.09 -7.16
CA GLY A 141 -17.58 -26.01 -6.19
C GLY A 141 -18.14 -25.28 -4.97
N PRO A 142 -18.90 -25.95 -4.10
CA PRO A 142 -19.51 -25.31 -2.92
C PRO A 142 -18.47 -24.66 -2.02
N GLY A 143 -18.56 -23.32 -1.90
CA GLY A 143 -17.66 -22.50 -1.09
C GLY A 143 -16.19 -22.61 -1.49
N GLY A 144 -15.87 -22.84 -2.78
CA GLY A 144 -14.48 -22.94 -3.25
C GLY A 144 -13.63 -23.99 -2.53
N GLY A 145 -14.26 -24.97 -1.88
CA GLY A 145 -13.62 -25.96 -1.01
C GLY A 145 -13.93 -25.77 0.48
N ALA A 146 -14.46 -24.63 0.90
CA ALA A 146 -14.71 -24.33 2.31
C ALA A 146 -15.66 -25.33 3.00
N ALA A 147 -16.66 -25.82 2.25
CA ALA A 147 -17.59 -26.83 2.75
C ALA A 147 -16.92 -28.18 3.09
N SER A 148 -15.79 -28.49 2.47
CA SER A 148 -15.06 -29.74 2.61
C SER A 148 -13.80 -29.64 3.48
N SER A 149 -13.45 -28.43 3.93
CA SER A 149 -12.16 -28.18 4.60
C SER A 149 -12.27 -27.57 5.99
N PHE A 150 -13.44 -27.66 6.64
CA PHE A 150 -13.59 -27.18 8.02
C PHE A 150 -12.78 -28.06 8.96
N THR A 151 -11.66 -27.54 9.44
CA THR A 151 -10.63 -28.30 10.16
C THR A 151 -10.45 -27.77 11.57
N ALA A 152 -10.72 -28.59 12.56
CA ALA A 152 -10.49 -28.27 13.97
C ALA A 152 -8.96 -28.28 14.31
N PRO A 153 -8.52 -27.60 15.38
CA PRO A 153 -7.14 -27.69 15.84
C PRO A 153 -6.67 -29.13 16.01
N GLY A 154 -5.48 -29.45 15.52
CA GLY A 154 -4.90 -30.80 15.55
C GLY A 154 -5.47 -31.79 14.53
N HIS A 155 -6.34 -31.34 13.62
CA HIS A 155 -6.94 -32.17 12.58
C HIS A 155 -6.42 -31.78 11.19
N GLU A 156 -6.71 -32.66 10.24
CA GLU A 156 -6.47 -32.47 8.80
C GLU A 156 -7.78 -32.74 8.04
N SER A 157 -8.04 -31.95 7.04
CA SER A 157 -9.12 -32.17 6.07
C SER A 157 -8.53 -32.27 4.67
N GLN A 158 -9.08 -33.15 3.86
CA GLN A 158 -8.65 -33.37 2.48
C GLN A 158 -9.84 -33.26 1.52
N PHE A 159 -9.63 -32.61 0.38
CA PHE A 159 -10.57 -32.62 -0.74
C PHE A 159 -9.81 -32.55 -2.07
N THR A 160 -10.50 -32.81 -3.16
CA THR A 160 -9.90 -32.81 -4.50
C THR A 160 -10.71 -31.94 -5.43
N PHE A 161 -10.04 -31.15 -6.27
CA PHE A 161 -10.68 -30.35 -7.31
C PHE A 161 -9.90 -30.42 -8.61
N LYS A 162 -10.54 -30.01 -9.70
CA LYS A 162 -9.90 -29.82 -11.02
C LYS A 162 -9.64 -28.34 -11.23
N ALA A 163 -8.41 -27.96 -11.58
CA ALA A 163 -8.05 -26.59 -11.94
C ALA A 163 -8.59 -26.29 -13.35
N LEU A 164 -9.81 -25.76 -13.45
CA LEU A 164 -10.52 -25.60 -14.71
C LEU A 164 -10.15 -24.33 -15.47
N ASN A 165 -9.91 -23.24 -14.75
CA ASN A 165 -9.74 -21.90 -15.31
C ASN A 165 -8.34 -21.39 -15.03
N GLN A 166 -7.63 -20.93 -16.08
CA GLN A 166 -6.37 -20.20 -15.89
C GLN A 166 -6.62 -18.85 -15.22
N GLY A 167 -5.69 -18.39 -14.38
CA GLY A 167 -5.78 -17.10 -13.71
C GLY A 167 -5.01 -17.06 -12.41
N ILE A 168 -5.04 -15.91 -11.77
CA ILE A 168 -4.51 -15.68 -10.43
C ILE A 168 -5.68 -15.39 -9.49
N TYR A 169 -5.85 -16.18 -8.45
CA TYR A 169 -7.03 -16.15 -7.61
C TYR A 169 -6.66 -16.04 -6.14
N VAL A 170 -7.47 -15.28 -5.40
CA VAL A 170 -7.36 -15.25 -3.95
C VAL A 170 -7.84 -16.57 -3.36
N TYR A 171 -7.22 -17.02 -2.30
CA TYR A 171 -7.80 -17.96 -1.36
C TYR A 171 -7.83 -17.33 0.04
N HIS A 172 -8.83 -17.68 0.84
CA HIS A 172 -8.95 -17.17 2.21
C HIS A 172 -9.72 -18.14 3.13
N CYS A 173 -9.68 -17.87 4.43
CA CYS A 173 -10.53 -18.60 5.37
C CYS A 173 -11.96 -18.08 5.28
N ALA A 174 -12.93 -19.01 5.15
CA ALA A 174 -14.36 -18.73 5.11
C ALA A 174 -15.10 -19.23 6.37
N THR A 175 -14.36 -19.51 7.47
CA THR A 175 -14.98 -19.81 8.75
C THR A 175 -15.59 -18.55 9.36
N ALA A 176 -16.80 -18.65 9.90
CA ALA A 176 -17.47 -17.51 10.51
C ALA A 176 -16.82 -17.09 11.85
N PRO A 177 -16.64 -15.78 12.13
CA PRO A 177 -16.96 -14.61 11.32
C PRO A 177 -15.93 -14.39 10.21
N VAL A 178 -16.31 -14.57 8.96
CA VAL A 178 -15.41 -14.63 7.80
C VAL A 178 -14.48 -13.41 7.71
N GLY A 179 -15.02 -12.20 7.84
CA GLY A 179 -14.24 -10.96 7.76
C GLY A 179 -13.14 -10.87 8.85
N MET A 180 -13.40 -11.41 10.05
CA MET A 180 -12.40 -11.46 11.12
C MET A 180 -11.23 -12.38 10.76
N HIS A 181 -11.49 -13.57 10.18
CA HIS A 181 -10.44 -14.48 9.76
C HIS A 181 -9.54 -13.85 8.69
N ILE A 182 -10.15 -13.20 7.69
CA ILE A 182 -9.41 -12.48 6.65
C ILE A 182 -8.61 -11.32 7.24
N ALA A 183 -9.23 -10.49 8.08
CA ALA A 183 -8.57 -9.35 8.73
C ALA A 183 -7.42 -9.76 9.66
N ASN A 184 -7.42 -11.01 10.17
CA ASN A 184 -6.31 -11.56 10.93
C ASN A 184 -5.18 -12.14 10.06
N GLY A 185 -5.29 -12.06 8.72
CA GLY A 185 -4.21 -12.43 7.80
C GLY A 185 -4.44 -13.73 7.02
N MET A 186 -5.62 -14.33 7.11
CA MET A 186 -5.90 -15.61 6.45
C MET A 186 -6.32 -15.44 4.99
N TYR A 187 -5.37 -15.08 4.16
CA TYR A 187 -5.52 -14.95 2.71
C TYR A 187 -4.20 -15.21 1.99
N GLY A 188 -4.28 -15.58 0.71
CA GLY A 188 -3.13 -15.77 -0.16
C GLY A 188 -3.54 -15.90 -1.62
N LEU A 189 -2.62 -16.29 -2.51
CA LEU A 189 -2.86 -16.44 -3.94
C LEU A 189 -2.60 -17.86 -4.43
N ILE A 190 -3.46 -18.32 -5.34
CA ILE A 190 -3.25 -19.49 -6.17
C ILE A 190 -3.20 -19.07 -7.64
N LEU A 191 -2.09 -19.41 -8.32
CA LEU A 191 -1.93 -19.24 -9.75
C LEU A 191 -2.26 -20.56 -10.45
N VAL A 192 -3.18 -20.50 -11.40
CA VAL A 192 -3.46 -21.57 -12.36
C VAL A 192 -2.85 -21.16 -13.69
N GLU A 193 -1.68 -21.69 -14.03
CA GLU A 193 -1.02 -21.40 -15.30
C GLU A 193 -1.81 -21.96 -16.51
N PRO A 194 -1.80 -21.24 -17.65
CA PRO A 194 -2.34 -21.76 -18.89
C PRO A 194 -1.59 -23.02 -19.35
N PRO A 195 -2.22 -23.87 -20.20
CA PRO A 195 -1.61 -25.10 -20.68
C PRO A 195 -0.28 -24.92 -21.42
N GLU A 196 -0.13 -23.82 -22.13
CA GLU A 196 1.07 -23.42 -22.86
C GLU A 196 2.18 -22.85 -21.98
N GLY A 197 1.89 -22.62 -20.70
CA GLY A 197 2.76 -21.90 -19.78
C GLY A 197 2.67 -20.39 -19.94
N MET A 198 3.39 -19.68 -19.09
CA MET A 198 3.42 -18.22 -19.10
C MET A 198 4.64 -17.69 -19.84
N PRO A 199 4.57 -16.50 -20.49
CA PRO A 199 5.74 -15.83 -21.05
C PRO A 199 6.84 -15.69 -20.00
N LYS A 200 8.09 -15.89 -20.42
CA LYS A 200 9.24 -15.74 -19.52
C LYS A 200 9.44 -14.26 -19.16
N VAL A 201 9.70 -14.00 -17.89
CA VAL A 201 10.14 -12.71 -17.35
C VAL A 201 11.41 -12.92 -16.53
N ASP A 202 12.12 -11.84 -16.19
CA ASP A 202 13.34 -11.93 -15.41
C ASP A 202 13.05 -12.07 -13.91
N HIS A 203 11.98 -11.41 -13.43
CA HIS A 203 11.56 -11.44 -12.04
C HIS A 203 10.06 -11.69 -11.90
N GLU A 204 9.68 -12.54 -10.94
CA GLU A 204 8.31 -12.72 -10.48
C GLU A 204 8.25 -12.41 -8.98
N TYR A 205 7.28 -11.57 -8.56
CA TYR A 205 7.08 -11.22 -7.17
C TYR A 205 5.63 -11.35 -6.74
N TYR A 206 5.45 -11.74 -5.48
CA TYR A 206 4.19 -11.89 -4.80
C TYR A 206 3.97 -10.72 -3.83
N VAL A 207 3.00 -9.86 -4.12
CA VAL A 207 2.63 -8.70 -3.31
C VAL A 207 1.13 -8.75 -3.02
N MET A 208 0.73 -8.64 -1.76
CA MET A 208 -0.68 -8.68 -1.41
C MET A 208 -1.02 -7.65 -0.34
N GLN A 209 -2.06 -6.86 -0.61
CA GLN A 209 -2.61 -5.89 0.34
C GLN A 209 -3.58 -6.57 1.31
N GLY A 210 -3.61 -6.08 2.56
CA GLY A 210 -4.60 -6.44 3.55
C GLY A 210 -4.89 -5.32 4.53
N ASP A 211 -6.10 -5.32 5.07
CA ASP A 211 -6.60 -4.35 6.03
C ASP A 211 -6.55 -4.94 7.43
N PHE A 212 -5.93 -4.21 8.38
CA PHE A 212 -5.81 -4.66 9.77
C PHE A 212 -6.46 -3.65 10.71
N TYR A 213 -7.27 -4.17 11.61
CA TYR A 213 -8.11 -3.40 12.53
C TYR A 213 -7.66 -3.69 13.96
N THR A 214 -6.96 -2.74 14.58
CA THR A 214 -6.41 -2.90 15.92
C THR A 214 -7.07 -1.94 16.91
N THR A 215 -7.23 -2.36 18.17
CA THR A 215 -7.82 -1.53 19.23
C THR A 215 -7.01 -0.26 19.47
N GLY A 216 -5.68 -0.36 19.44
CA GLY A 216 -4.77 0.78 19.56
C GLY A 216 -4.75 1.67 18.33
N LYS A 217 -4.04 2.79 18.48
CA LYS A 217 -3.77 3.72 17.38
C LYS A 217 -2.66 3.16 16.48
N TYR A 218 -2.54 3.76 15.29
CA TYR A 218 -1.42 3.46 14.39
C TYR A 218 -0.07 3.63 15.11
N ARG A 219 0.76 2.56 15.10
CA ARG A 219 2.06 2.48 15.78
C ARG A 219 2.04 2.60 17.32
N GLU A 220 0.89 2.43 17.97
CA GLU A 220 0.84 2.33 19.42
C GLU A 220 1.56 1.06 19.87
N LYS A 221 2.57 1.21 20.73
CA LYS A 221 3.49 0.12 21.10
C LYS A 221 2.81 -0.98 21.92
N GLY A 222 3.31 -2.19 21.77
CA GLY A 222 2.83 -3.39 22.44
C GLY A 222 1.94 -4.26 21.58
N HIS A 223 1.33 -5.28 22.20
CA HIS A 223 0.39 -6.17 21.53
C HIS A 223 -0.94 -5.47 21.29
N GLN A 224 -1.42 -5.54 20.05
CA GLN A 224 -2.67 -4.92 19.63
C GLN A 224 -3.70 -6.00 19.28
N PRO A 225 -4.81 -6.12 20.06
CA PRO A 225 -5.91 -7.01 19.71
C PRO A 225 -6.69 -6.51 18.48
N PHE A 226 -7.42 -7.43 17.84
CA PHE A 226 -8.38 -7.12 16.78
C PHE A 226 -9.54 -6.27 17.30
N ASP A 227 -10.00 -5.32 16.48
CA ASP A 227 -11.12 -4.42 16.75
C ASP A 227 -12.26 -4.66 15.73
N MET A 228 -13.34 -5.28 16.21
CA MET A 228 -14.49 -5.62 15.38
C MET A 228 -15.26 -4.38 14.93
N ASP A 229 -15.41 -3.36 15.79
CA ASP A 229 -16.18 -2.15 15.46
C ASP A 229 -15.48 -1.37 14.34
N LYS A 230 -14.15 -1.22 14.43
CA LYS A 230 -13.35 -0.63 13.34
C LYS A 230 -13.46 -1.44 12.05
N ALA A 231 -13.54 -2.78 12.13
CA ALA A 231 -13.68 -3.63 10.95
C ALA A 231 -15.05 -3.46 10.28
N ILE A 232 -16.13 -3.40 11.06
CA ILE A 232 -17.49 -3.15 10.56
C ILE A 232 -17.59 -1.74 9.96
N ASP A 233 -16.96 -0.75 10.59
CA ASP A 233 -16.93 0.65 10.13
C ASP A 233 -15.95 0.90 8.97
N GLU A 234 -15.25 -0.13 8.47
CA GLU A 234 -14.26 -0.03 7.40
C GLU A 234 -13.12 0.97 7.68
N ARG A 235 -12.73 1.11 8.97
CA ARG A 235 -11.69 2.04 9.44
C ARG A 235 -10.43 1.30 9.90
N PRO A 236 -9.63 0.69 8.99
CA PRO A 236 -8.43 -0.03 9.39
C PRO A 236 -7.40 0.89 10.03
N THR A 237 -6.73 0.37 11.05
CA THR A 237 -5.57 1.03 11.66
C THR A 237 -4.37 0.95 10.74
N TYR A 238 -4.17 -0.22 10.09
CA TYR A 238 -3.12 -0.46 9.12
C TYR A 238 -3.72 -0.93 7.79
N VAL A 239 -3.08 -0.54 6.70
CA VAL A 239 -3.25 -1.13 5.37
C VAL A 239 -1.86 -1.50 4.90
N LEU A 240 -1.59 -2.78 4.65
CA LEU A 240 -0.21 -3.26 4.53
C LEU A 240 -0.01 -4.10 3.28
N PHE A 241 1.15 -3.96 2.64
CA PHE A 241 1.64 -4.99 1.75
C PHE A 241 2.40 -6.06 2.55
N ASN A 242 2.09 -7.33 2.26
CA ASN A 242 2.68 -8.51 2.86
C ASN A 242 2.69 -8.49 4.40
N GLY A 243 1.53 -8.07 4.97
CA GLY A 243 1.15 -8.26 6.37
C GLY A 243 1.94 -7.46 7.40
N ARG A 244 2.92 -6.66 7.01
CA ARG A 244 3.73 -5.87 7.94
C ARG A 244 4.16 -4.55 7.33
N GLU A 245 4.15 -3.50 8.13
CA GLU A 245 4.76 -2.23 7.75
C GLU A 245 6.26 -2.42 7.46
N GLY A 246 6.69 -1.97 6.28
CA GLY A 246 8.08 -2.12 5.85
C GLY A 246 8.49 -3.55 5.46
N ALA A 247 7.54 -4.45 5.20
CA ALA A 247 7.84 -5.83 4.76
C ALA A 247 8.68 -5.89 3.48
N LEU A 248 8.52 -4.89 2.60
CA LEU A 248 9.17 -4.80 1.28
C LEU A 248 9.93 -3.47 1.12
N THR A 249 10.62 -2.99 2.18
CA THR A 249 11.41 -1.76 2.15
C THR A 249 12.81 -1.99 2.72
N GLY A 250 13.72 -1.03 2.55
CA GLY A 250 15.10 -1.15 3.02
C GLY A 250 15.83 -2.32 2.40
N ASP A 251 16.38 -3.21 3.22
CA ASP A 251 17.09 -4.41 2.77
C ASP A 251 16.17 -5.51 2.24
N LYS A 252 14.85 -5.36 2.46
CA LYS A 252 13.80 -6.28 1.96
C LYS A 252 13.11 -5.77 0.71
N ALA A 253 13.58 -4.66 0.14
CA ALA A 253 13.05 -4.14 -1.11
C ALA A 253 13.15 -5.17 -2.23
N LEU A 254 12.17 -5.15 -3.14
CA LEU A 254 12.25 -5.91 -4.38
C LEU A 254 13.40 -5.38 -5.23
N ALA A 255 13.95 -6.18 -6.13
CA ALA A 255 15.11 -5.81 -6.92
C ALA A 255 14.94 -6.18 -8.39
N ALA A 256 15.46 -5.32 -9.29
CA ALA A 256 15.61 -5.58 -10.71
C ALA A 256 16.79 -4.78 -11.26
N LYS A 257 17.13 -4.99 -12.53
CA LYS A 257 18.11 -4.18 -13.25
C LYS A 257 17.46 -3.52 -14.45
N VAL A 258 18.05 -2.41 -14.88
CA VAL A 258 17.62 -1.73 -16.12
C VAL A 258 17.63 -2.71 -17.30
N GLY A 259 16.51 -2.77 -18.01
CA GLY A 259 16.26 -3.67 -19.13
C GLY A 259 15.56 -4.96 -18.76
N GLU A 260 15.49 -5.33 -17.48
CA GLU A 260 14.79 -6.53 -17.03
C GLU A 260 13.27 -6.34 -16.98
N THR A 261 12.56 -7.46 -17.16
CA THR A 261 11.11 -7.55 -17.08
C THR A 261 10.68 -8.04 -15.69
N VAL A 262 9.70 -7.35 -15.12
CA VAL A 262 9.13 -7.68 -13.80
C VAL A 262 7.68 -8.05 -13.97
N ARG A 263 7.28 -9.18 -13.39
CA ARG A 263 5.89 -9.59 -13.20
C ARG A 263 5.54 -9.53 -11.73
N LEU A 264 4.48 -8.80 -11.43
CA LEU A 264 3.91 -8.76 -10.09
C LEU A 264 2.59 -9.54 -10.07
N PHE A 265 2.49 -10.52 -9.21
CA PHE A 265 1.22 -11.12 -8.81
C PHE A 265 0.70 -10.33 -7.63
N VAL A 266 -0.26 -9.45 -7.89
CA VAL A 266 -0.77 -8.53 -6.87
C VAL A 266 -2.16 -8.96 -6.45
N GLY A 267 -2.35 -9.21 -5.17
CA GLY A 267 -3.63 -9.55 -4.59
C GLY A 267 -4.11 -8.53 -3.56
N ASN A 268 -5.39 -8.58 -3.26
CA ASN A 268 -6.00 -7.83 -2.19
C ASN A 268 -6.88 -8.74 -1.33
N GLY A 269 -6.39 -9.07 -0.14
CA GLY A 269 -7.16 -9.86 0.83
C GLY A 269 -8.33 -9.08 1.43
N GLY A 270 -8.29 -7.77 1.39
CA GLY A 270 -9.25 -6.91 2.03
C GLY A 270 -9.17 -7.01 3.58
N PRO A 271 -10.29 -7.25 4.30
CA PRO A 271 -11.61 -7.68 3.79
C PRO A 271 -12.49 -6.60 3.15
N ASN A 272 -12.19 -5.31 3.38
CA ASN A 272 -13.13 -4.24 3.02
C ASN A 272 -12.63 -3.34 1.87
N LEU A 273 -11.36 -2.93 1.89
CA LEU A 273 -10.89 -1.85 1.04
C LEU A 273 -10.44 -2.35 -0.34
N VAL A 274 -10.82 -1.61 -1.37
CA VAL A 274 -10.26 -1.75 -2.73
C VAL A 274 -8.83 -1.21 -2.74
N SER A 275 -7.92 -1.84 -3.46
CA SER A 275 -6.57 -1.34 -3.72
C SER A 275 -6.54 -0.59 -5.06
N SER A 276 -6.04 0.64 -5.06
CA SER A 276 -5.68 1.38 -6.28
C SER A 276 -4.18 1.19 -6.52
N PHE A 277 -3.79 0.02 -7.02
CA PHE A 277 -2.38 -0.37 -7.13
C PHE A 277 -1.65 0.41 -8.22
N HIS A 278 -0.53 1.01 -7.85
CA HIS A 278 0.34 1.78 -8.73
C HIS A 278 1.82 1.58 -8.38
N VAL A 279 2.69 1.68 -9.35
CA VAL A 279 4.15 1.76 -9.16
C VAL A 279 4.59 3.15 -9.59
N ILE A 280 4.95 4.00 -8.62
CA ILE A 280 5.37 5.38 -8.89
C ILE A 280 6.65 5.37 -9.73
N GLY A 281 6.57 5.92 -10.92
CA GLY A 281 7.66 5.98 -11.89
C GLY A 281 7.57 4.94 -13.00
N GLU A 282 6.55 4.06 -12.99
CA GLU A 282 6.32 3.07 -14.04
C GLU A 282 4.93 3.15 -14.66
N ILE A 283 4.85 2.71 -15.91
CA ILE A 283 3.61 2.43 -16.63
C ILE A 283 3.64 0.93 -16.93
N PHE A 284 2.59 0.22 -16.54
CA PHE A 284 2.50 -1.22 -16.79
C PHE A 284 2.35 -1.49 -18.28
N ASP A 285 3.25 -2.27 -18.85
CA ASP A 285 3.17 -2.73 -20.24
C ASP A 285 1.90 -3.55 -20.45
N THR A 286 1.60 -4.45 -19.49
CA THR A 286 0.37 -5.25 -19.49
C THR A 286 -0.22 -5.40 -18.09
N VAL A 287 -1.55 -5.40 -18.04
CA VAL A 287 -2.34 -5.79 -16.87
C VAL A 287 -3.38 -6.83 -17.29
N ARG A 288 -3.42 -7.95 -16.57
CA ARG A 288 -4.49 -8.97 -16.69
C ARG A 288 -5.21 -9.04 -15.35
N GLN A 289 -6.46 -8.57 -15.32
CA GLN A 289 -7.32 -8.72 -14.14
C GLN A 289 -7.58 -10.21 -13.90
N GLU A 290 -7.45 -10.65 -12.65
CA GLU A 290 -7.55 -12.05 -12.23
C GLU A 290 -6.61 -12.99 -13.03
N GLY A 291 -5.56 -12.46 -13.69
CA GLY A 291 -4.71 -13.24 -14.58
C GLY A 291 -5.42 -13.85 -15.78
N GLY A 292 -6.58 -13.30 -16.14
CA GLY A 292 -7.41 -13.77 -17.26
C GLY A 292 -6.77 -13.55 -18.63
N THR A 293 -7.51 -13.83 -19.69
CA THR A 293 -7.00 -13.78 -21.07
C THR A 293 -7.04 -12.40 -21.71
N VAL A 294 -7.74 -11.43 -21.08
CA VAL A 294 -7.83 -10.07 -21.59
C VAL A 294 -6.67 -9.25 -21.05
N GLU A 295 -5.89 -8.67 -21.96
CA GLU A 295 -4.79 -7.77 -21.63
C GLU A 295 -5.20 -6.31 -21.80
N GLN A 296 -4.84 -5.49 -20.82
CA GLN A 296 -4.86 -4.04 -20.91
C GLN A 296 -3.41 -3.55 -21.02
N HIS A 297 -3.15 -2.60 -21.90
CA HIS A 297 -1.82 -2.07 -22.16
C HIS A 297 -1.68 -0.62 -21.71
N ASN A 298 -0.45 -0.20 -21.37
CA ASN A 298 -0.13 1.17 -20.97
C ASN A 298 -0.98 1.67 -19.78
N VAL A 299 -1.10 0.83 -18.75
CA VAL A 299 -1.90 1.11 -17.56
C VAL A 299 -1.05 1.73 -16.47
N GLN A 300 -1.45 2.87 -15.94
CA GLN A 300 -0.75 3.52 -14.83
C GLN A 300 -1.16 3.00 -13.45
N THR A 301 -2.46 2.72 -13.26
CA THR A 301 -3.03 2.30 -11.99
C THR A 301 -4.13 1.29 -12.25
N THR A 302 -4.11 0.18 -11.53
CA THR A 302 -5.14 -0.86 -11.65
C THR A 302 -5.91 -1.03 -10.35
N LEU A 303 -7.24 -1.24 -10.46
CA LEU A 303 -8.09 -1.51 -9.30
C LEU A 303 -8.06 -3.01 -8.99
N ILE A 304 -7.84 -3.34 -7.72
CA ILE A 304 -7.90 -4.71 -7.21
C ILE A 304 -8.94 -4.72 -6.09
N PRO A 305 -10.12 -5.30 -6.33
CA PRO A 305 -11.17 -5.37 -5.32
C PRO A 305 -10.72 -6.22 -4.13
N ALA A 306 -11.40 -6.08 -3.00
CA ALA A 306 -11.24 -7.02 -1.88
C ALA A 306 -11.58 -8.43 -2.36
N GLY A 307 -10.70 -9.40 -2.10
CA GLY A 307 -10.82 -10.77 -2.61
C GLY A 307 -10.45 -10.94 -4.08
N GLY A 308 -9.85 -9.93 -4.72
CA GLY A 308 -9.41 -9.98 -6.12
C GLY A 308 -7.89 -9.95 -6.27
N ALA A 309 -7.45 -10.14 -7.52
CA ALA A 309 -6.04 -10.13 -7.88
C ALA A 309 -5.82 -9.54 -9.29
N ALA A 310 -4.59 -9.19 -9.60
CA ALA A 310 -4.16 -8.80 -10.94
C ALA A 310 -2.74 -9.30 -11.20
N MET A 311 -2.44 -9.57 -12.45
CA MET A 311 -1.09 -9.79 -12.92
C MET A 311 -0.64 -8.56 -13.69
N VAL A 312 0.49 -7.98 -13.27
CA VAL A 312 1.04 -6.75 -13.80
C VAL A 312 2.44 -7.02 -14.33
N GLU A 313 2.74 -6.57 -15.54
CA GLU A 313 4.06 -6.72 -16.16
C GLU A 313 4.56 -5.38 -16.66
N PHE A 314 5.86 -5.13 -16.51
CA PHE A 314 6.55 -3.96 -17.04
C PHE A 314 8.05 -4.23 -17.19
N ARG A 315 8.71 -3.40 -18.04
CA ARG A 315 10.16 -3.41 -18.24
C ARG A 315 10.78 -2.18 -17.61
N THR A 316 11.73 -2.38 -16.72
CA THR A 316 12.49 -1.28 -16.09
C THR A 316 13.40 -0.60 -17.11
N GLN A 317 13.38 0.74 -17.19
CA GLN A 317 14.15 1.49 -18.19
C GLN A 317 15.15 2.48 -17.60
N VAL A 318 14.98 2.87 -16.34
CA VAL A 318 15.78 3.87 -15.64
C VAL A 318 16.16 3.31 -14.26
N PRO A 319 17.40 3.48 -13.78
CA PRO A 319 17.79 3.06 -12.44
C PRO A 319 17.13 3.97 -11.39
N GLY A 320 16.85 3.42 -10.20
CA GLY A 320 16.27 4.17 -9.09
C GLY A 320 15.42 3.34 -8.16
N SER A 321 14.77 4.02 -7.23
CA SER A 321 13.82 3.41 -6.29
C SER A 321 12.40 3.74 -6.72
N TYR A 322 11.65 2.72 -7.07
CA TYR A 322 10.25 2.81 -7.48
C TYR A 322 9.36 2.43 -6.31
N VAL A 323 8.32 3.22 -6.03
CA VAL A 323 7.46 3.00 -4.87
C VAL A 323 6.16 2.35 -5.32
N LEU A 324 5.93 1.12 -4.87
CA LEU A 324 4.64 0.45 -5.02
C LEU A 324 3.70 1.00 -3.95
N VAL A 325 2.49 1.41 -4.33
CA VAL A 325 1.52 2.02 -3.41
C VAL A 325 0.08 1.55 -3.68
N ASP A 326 -0.75 1.57 -2.64
CA ASP A 326 -2.16 1.89 -2.83
C ASP A 326 -2.28 3.40 -3.05
N HIS A 327 -2.71 3.83 -4.26
CA HIS A 327 -2.77 5.25 -4.61
C HIS A 327 -3.92 6.01 -3.92
N SER A 328 -4.69 5.36 -3.04
CA SER A 328 -5.41 6.01 -1.96
C SER A 328 -4.38 6.49 -0.93
N ILE A 329 -3.68 7.56 -1.24
CA ILE A 329 -2.31 7.87 -0.82
C ILE A 329 -2.08 7.94 0.70
N PHE A 330 -3.11 8.29 1.48
CA PHE A 330 -3.04 8.20 2.94
C PHE A 330 -2.92 6.77 3.46
N ARG A 331 -3.35 5.77 2.68
CA ARG A 331 -3.15 4.35 3.01
C ARG A 331 -1.70 3.94 2.80
N ALA A 332 -1.03 4.48 1.79
CA ALA A 332 0.38 4.23 1.54
C ALA A 332 1.26 4.82 2.66
N PHE A 333 1.28 6.14 2.79
CA PHE A 333 2.25 6.83 3.65
C PHE A 333 1.85 6.91 5.12
N ASN A 334 0.56 6.77 5.46
CA ASN A 334 0.07 6.93 6.82
C ASN A 334 -0.52 5.65 7.45
N LYS A 335 -0.63 4.55 6.67
CA LYS A 335 -1.11 3.26 7.15
C LYS A 335 -0.26 2.08 6.70
N GLY A 336 0.77 2.32 5.84
CA GLY A 336 1.81 1.35 5.51
C GLY A 336 1.64 0.57 4.21
N ALA A 337 0.65 0.91 3.33
CA ALA A 337 0.43 0.24 2.04
C ALA A 337 1.46 0.69 0.99
N MET A 338 2.74 0.41 1.24
CA MET A 338 3.84 0.74 0.36
C MET A 338 4.94 -0.32 0.36
N ALA A 339 5.63 -0.42 -0.78
CA ALA A 339 6.80 -1.26 -0.99
C ALA A 339 7.79 -0.53 -1.89
N ILE A 340 9.02 -1.03 -1.99
CA ILE A 340 10.08 -0.48 -2.84
C ILE A 340 10.54 -1.55 -3.82
N LEU A 341 10.67 -1.18 -5.08
CA LEU A 341 11.44 -1.89 -6.09
C LEU A 341 12.70 -1.07 -6.38
N LYS A 342 13.86 -1.63 -6.07
CA LYS A 342 15.16 -1.04 -6.42
C LYS A 342 15.58 -1.54 -7.79
N VAL A 343 15.89 -0.62 -8.69
CA VAL A 343 16.36 -0.90 -10.02
C VAL A 343 17.80 -0.40 -10.14
N ASP A 344 18.74 -1.33 -10.31
CA ASP A 344 20.15 -1.01 -10.51
C ASP A 344 20.48 -0.98 -12.00
N GLY A 345 21.46 -0.16 -12.38
CA GLY A 345 21.95 -0.16 -13.76
C GLY A 345 22.42 1.21 -14.25
N PRO A 346 22.74 1.35 -15.54
CA PRO A 346 23.17 2.62 -16.11
C PRO A 346 22.01 3.62 -16.22
N GLU A 347 22.32 4.90 -16.06
CA GLU A 347 21.38 5.97 -16.34
C GLU A 347 20.90 5.94 -17.80
N ASN A 348 19.63 6.25 -18.01
CA ASN A 348 19.02 6.39 -19.33
C ASN A 348 18.44 7.79 -19.49
N LYS A 349 19.29 8.76 -19.81
CA LYS A 349 18.92 10.17 -19.93
C LYS A 349 17.98 10.49 -21.10
N MET A 350 17.84 9.56 -22.06
CA MET A 350 16.84 9.70 -23.12
C MET A 350 15.42 9.46 -22.63
N VAL A 351 15.26 8.65 -21.57
CA VAL A 351 13.95 8.39 -20.94
C VAL A 351 13.70 9.37 -19.80
N TYR A 352 14.72 9.63 -18.97
CA TYR A 352 14.63 10.51 -17.82
C TYR A 352 15.96 11.21 -17.56
N SER A 353 15.99 12.53 -17.77
CA SER A 353 17.22 13.31 -17.65
C SER A 353 17.64 13.56 -16.19
N GLY A 354 16.73 13.43 -15.24
CA GLY A 354 16.89 13.96 -13.90
C GLY A 354 16.65 15.47 -13.83
N LYS A 355 17.08 16.10 -12.74
CA LYS A 355 16.97 17.57 -12.57
C LYS A 355 17.99 18.26 -13.49
N GLU A 356 17.52 19.00 -14.47
CA GLU A 356 18.36 19.77 -15.42
C GLU A 356 18.62 21.21 -14.95
N VAL A 357 17.63 21.81 -14.30
CA VAL A 357 17.70 23.21 -13.83
C VAL A 357 17.19 23.29 -12.41
N ASP A 358 17.91 24.02 -11.59
CA ASP A 358 17.48 24.42 -10.25
C ASP A 358 17.68 25.94 -10.13
N SER A 359 16.63 26.69 -10.46
CA SER A 359 16.66 28.14 -10.45
C SER A 359 15.51 28.73 -9.64
N VAL A 360 15.70 29.94 -9.13
CA VAL A 360 14.64 30.64 -8.42
C VAL A 360 13.63 31.20 -9.42
N TYR A 361 12.38 30.75 -9.30
CA TYR A 361 11.25 31.29 -10.06
C TYR A 361 10.48 32.33 -9.24
N LEU A 362 10.56 33.61 -9.65
CA LEU A 362 9.92 34.74 -8.98
C LEU A 362 8.53 35.09 -9.52
N GLY A 363 8.04 34.38 -10.55
CA GLY A 363 6.82 34.74 -11.28
C GLY A 363 6.97 36.08 -11.96
N ASP A 364 5.85 36.81 -12.14
CA ASP A 364 5.81 38.12 -12.78
C ASP A 364 6.30 39.28 -11.89
N ARG A 365 6.92 38.96 -10.74
CA ARG A 365 7.44 39.96 -9.79
C ARG A 365 8.85 40.36 -10.18
N ALA A 366 9.00 41.58 -10.68
CA ALA A 366 10.26 42.14 -11.15
C ALA A 366 11.26 42.52 -10.05
N GLU A 367 10.97 42.25 -8.79
CA GLU A 367 11.86 42.56 -7.65
C GLU A 367 12.22 41.27 -6.86
N PRO A 368 13.51 41.08 -6.55
CA PRO A 368 13.97 39.92 -5.79
C PRO A 368 13.66 40.06 -4.29
N ASN A 369 12.39 40.12 -3.92
CA ASN A 369 11.98 40.15 -2.53
C ASN A 369 11.30 38.84 -2.16
N LEU A 370 12.10 37.76 -2.11
CA LEU A 370 11.67 36.44 -1.59
C LEU A 370 11.14 36.52 -0.14
N HIS A 371 11.49 37.61 0.57
CA HIS A 371 10.99 37.88 1.91
C HIS A 371 9.58 38.51 1.94
N ALA A 372 9.10 39.09 0.86
CA ALA A 372 7.83 39.84 0.84
C ALA A 372 6.58 38.96 0.81
N VAL A 373 6.68 37.70 0.37
CA VAL A 373 5.51 36.79 0.35
C VAL A 373 5.21 36.23 1.73
N ALA A 374 6.24 36.01 2.56
CA ALA A 374 6.08 35.59 3.93
C ALA A 374 5.74 36.75 4.88
N THR A 375 6.18 37.98 4.55
CA THR A 375 5.96 39.17 5.40
C THR A 375 4.58 39.80 5.24
N ALA A 376 3.87 39.57 4.16
CA ALA A 376 2.47 40.04 4.03
C ALA A 376 1.51 39.40 5.04
N ALA A 377 1.88 38.29 5.65
CA ALA A 377 1.09 37.61 6.67
C ALA A 377 1.41 38.05 8.11
N LYS A 378 2.55 38.70 8.37
CA LYS A 378 2.95 39.14 9.73
C LYS A 378 3.86 40.36 9.76
N ALA A 379 3.35 41.47 9.35
CA ALA A 379 3.88 42.77 9.80
C ALA A 379 3.32 43.08 11.20
N ASN A 380 3.53 42.20 12.18
CA ASN A 380 3.27 42.47 13.59
C ASN A 380 4.16 41.59 14.44
N ALA A 381 5.15 42.21 14.98
CA ALA A 381 5.97 41.88 16.16
C ALA A 381 7.47 41.97 15.85
N ALA A 382 8.01 43.15 16.02
CA ALA A 382 9.41 43.35 16.35
C ALA A 382 9.63 42.84 17.79
N GLY A 383 9.88 41.54 17.93
CA GLY A 383 10.23 40.88 19.18
C GLY A 383 10.72 39.47 18.87
N THR A 384 11.87 39.10 19.42
CA THR A 384 12.37 37.73 19.35
C THR A 384 11.36 36.80 20.08
N LEU A 385 10.78 35.82 19.41
CA LEU A 385 9.89 34.84 20.07
C LEU A 385 10.64 34.14 21.20
N SER A 386 9.97 33.94 22.32
CA SER A 386 10.46 33.08 23.39
C SER A 386 10.64 31.63 22.83
N LYS A 387 11.43 30.83 23.52
CA LYS A 387 11.65 29.43 23.11
C LYS A 387 10.33 28.64 22.99
N ASP A 388 9.39 28.86 23.90
CA ASP A 388 8.10 28.16 23.89
C ASP A 388 7.21 28.62 22.73
N GLU A 389 7.23 29.90 22.39
CA GLU A 389 6.54 30.42 21.20
C GLU A 389 7.16 29.87 19.89
N GLN A 390 8.50 29.75 19.82
CA GLN A 390 9.18 29.11 18.69
C GLN A 390 8.79 27.64 18.57
N ILE A 391 8.71 26.88 19.67
CA ILE A 391 8.26 25.49 19.67
C ILE A 391 6.83 25.38 19.15
N ALA A 392 5.93 26.27 19.58
CA ALA A 392 4.54 26.28 19.14
C ALA A 392 4.42 26.59 17.63
N ALA A 393 5.13 27.60 17.15
CA ALA A 393 5.15 27.98 15.72
C ALA A 393 5.81 26.87 14.87
N GLY A 394 6.92 26.31 15.34
CA GLY A 394 7.62 25.20 14.67
C GLY A 394 6.77 23.95 14.57
N LYS A 395 5.95 23.64 15.58
CA LYS A 395 5.00 22.52 15.56
C LYS A 395 3.95 22.67 14.46
N GLN A 396 3.40 23.89 14.29
CA GLN A 396 2.43 24.16 13.24
C GLN A 396 3.04 23.94 11.85
N LEU A 397 4.24 24.47 11.63
CA LEU A 397 4.99 24.34 10.40
C LEU A 397 5.35 22.88 10.13
N PHE A 398 5.85 22.15 11.13
CA PHE A 398 6.15 20.73 11.02
C PHE A 398 4.92 19.92 10.60
N THR A 399 3.78 20.17 11.24
CA THR A 399 2.53 19.46 10.93
C THR A 399 2.06 19.69 9.50
N GLY A 400 2.21 20.93 9.00
CA GLY A 400 1.77 21.29 7.64
C GLY A 400 2.73 20.89 6.52
N THR A 401 4.02 20.65 6.83
CA THR A 401 5.05 20.48 5.81
C THR A 401 5.86 19.20 5.98
N CYS A 402 6.41 18.96 7.15
CA CYS A 402 7.41 17.90 7.38
C CYS A 402 6.78 16.54 7.73
N SER A 403 5.60 16.57 8.35
CA SER A 403 4.90 15.38 8.82
C SER A 403 4.49 14.42 7.71
N VAL A 404 4.44 14.88 6.47
CA VAL A 404 4.14 14.05 5.29
C VAL A 404 5.15 12.90 5.15
N CYS A 405 6.43 13.18 5.35
CA CYS A 405 7.50 12.18 5.30
C CYS A 405 7.89 11.69 6.69
N HIS A 406 8.07 12.62 7.65
CA HIS A 406 8.57 12.27 8.98
C HIS A 406 7.49 11.84 9.97
N GLN A 407 6.22 11.77 9.54
CA GLN A 407 5.02 11.48 10.33
C GLN A 407 4.78 12.51 11.44
N ALA A 408 3.52 12.63 11.92
CA ALA A 408 3.15 13.63 12.93
C ALA A 408 3.86 13.42 14.28
N ASN A 409 4.27 12.19 14.58
CA ASN A 409 5.02 11.81 15.78
C ASN A 409 6.55 11.79 15.57
N GLY A 410 7.03 12.20 14.40
CA GLY A 410 8.46 12.25 14.08
C GLY A 410 9.13 10.89 13.85
N GLU A 411 8.40 9.78 13.82
CA GLU A 411 8.99 8.42 13.70
C GLU A 411 9.42 8.06 12.26
N GLY A 412 9.10 8.91 11.28
CA GLY A 412 9.41 8.63 9.87
C GLY A 412 8.73 7.36 9.34
N LEU A 413 9.29 6.78 8.30
CA LEU A 413 8.81 5.54 7.70
C LEU A 413 10.00 4.58 7.53
N PRO A 414 9.98 3.41 8.19
CA PRO A 414 11.13 2.50 8.22
C PRO A 414 11.64 2.14 6.82
N GLY A 415 12.94 2.32 6.60
CA GLY A 415 13.60 2.04 5.32
C GLY A 415 13.31 3.05 4.20
N VAL A 416 12.50 4.08 4.44
CA VAL A 416 12.15 5.11 3.45
C VAL A 416 12.47 6.50 3.96
N PHE A 417 11.82 6.95 5.04
CA PHE A 417 12.06 8.27 5.62
C PHE A 417 12.62 8.14 7.04
N PRO A 418 13.75 8.80 7.35
CA PRO A 418 14.39 8.66 8.64
C PRO A 418 13.53 9.26 9.77
N PRO A 419 13.62 8.70 11.00
CA PRO A 419 12.98 9.29 12.15
C PRO A 419 13.68 10.57 12.58
N LEU A 420 12.89 11.55 13.01
CA LEU A 420 13.33 12.74 13.76
C LEU A 420 13.11 12.55 15.26
N ALA A 421 12.27 11.61 15.67
CA ALA A 421 12.04 11.24 17.05
C ALA A 421 13.20 10.37 17.58
N ASN A 422 13.75 10.74 18.75
CA ASN A 422 14.91 10.08 19.36
C ASN A 422 16.04 9.83 18.33
N SER A 423 16.27 10.81 17.45
CA SER A 423 17.15 10.65 16.30
C SER A 423 18.63 10.79 16.70
N SER A 424 19.41 9.72 16.46
CA SER A 424 20.86 9.76 16.66
C SER A 424 21.53 10.84 15.81
N LEU A 425 21.06 11.06 14.57
CA LEU A 425 21.58 12.10 13.68
C LEU A 425 21.26 13.50 14.21
N VAL A 426 20.01 13.76 14.61
CA VAL A 426 19.64 15.06 15.22
C VAL A 426 20.44 15.32 16.47
N ALA A 427 20.62 14.33 17.34
CA ALA A 427 21.37 14.46 18.58
C ALA A 427 22.86 14.71 18.31
N GLN A 428 23.44 14.01 17.36
CA GLN A 428 24.83 14.22 16.94
C GLN A 428 25.06 15.63 16.37
N LEU A 429 24.24 16.03 15.38
CA LEU A 429 24.40 17.32 14.72
C LEU A 429 24.10 18.47 15.65
N ALA A 430 23.14 18.37 16.57
CA ALA A 430 22.88 19.38 17.56
C ALA A 430 24.07 19.64 18.47
N LYS A 431 24.90 18.64 18.77
CA LYS A 431 26.05 18.70 19.63
C LYS A 431 27.35 19.05 18.88
N GLU A 432 27.57 18.49 17.71
CA GLU A 432 28.85 18.48 17.01
C GLU A 432 28.90 19.45 15.83
N ASP A 433 27.76 19.60 15.11
CA ASP A 433 27.68 20.44 13.90
C ASP A 433 26.29 21.05 13.70
N LYS A 434 25.99 22.06 14.50
CA LYS A 434 24.74 22.81 14.41
C LYS A 434 24.56 23.50 13.05
N THR A 435 25.66 23.87 12.37
CA THR A 435 25.63 24.48 11.04
C THR A 435 25.03 23.50 10.04
N ARG A 436 25.45 22.24 10.08
CA ARG A 436 24.94 21.19 9.24
C ARG A 436 23.46 20.85 9.56
N LEU A 437 23.08 20.84 10.85
CA LEU A 437 21.68 20.67 11.23
C LEU A 437 20.78 21.74 10.58
N ILE A 438 21.24 23.01 10.57
CA ILE A 438 20.53 24.12 9.93
C ILE A 438 20.55 24.00 8.40
N SER A 439 21.65 23.53 7.82
CA SER A 439 21.81 23.36 6.37
C SER A 439 20.83 22.36 5.77
N ILE A 440 20.44 21.31 6.51
CA ILE A 440 19.54 20.26 5.99
C ILE A 440 18.19 20.83 5.49
N PRO A 441 17.40 21.55 6.27
CA PRO A 441 16.18 22.15 5.75
C PRO A 441 16.41 23.22 4.69
N LEU A 442 17.54 23.90 4.68
CA LEU A 442 17.85 24.96 3.72
C LEU A 442 18.25 24.44 2.34
N HIS A 443 19.07 23.39 2.30
CA HIS A 443 19.69 22.88 1.07
C HIS A 443 19.24 21.46 0.71
N GLY A 444 18.41 20.83 1.56
CA GLY A 444 18.04 19.45 1.40
C GLY A 444 19.11 18.47 1.85
N LEU A 445 18.82 17.17 1.66
CA LEU A 445 19.74 16.09 1.99
C LEU A 445 19.59 14.98 0.95
N THR A 446 20.71 14.56 0.36
CA THR A 446 20.78 13.48 -0.63
C THR A 446 21.87 12.48 -0.24
N GLY A 447 21.72 11.23 -0.65
CA GLY A 447 22.66 10.17 -0.34
C GLY A 447 22.31 9.39 0.93
N LYS A 448 23.16 8.41 1.25
CA LYS A 448 22.95 7.52 2.38
C LYS A 448 23.22 8.20 3.72
N VAL A 449 22.25 8.10 4.62
CA VAL A 449 22.40 8.55 6.01
C VAL A 449 22.09 7.41 6.97
N ASN A 450 22.80 7.32 8.09
CA ASN A 450 22.53 6.37 9.15
C ASN A 450 21.80 7.08 10.30
N VAL A 451 20.59 6.59 10.62
CA VAL A 451 19.83 7.12 11.77
C VAL A 451 19.42 5.92 12.63
N ASN A 452 19.79 5.96 13.90
CA ASN A 452 19.50 4.88 14.86
C ASN A 452 19.98 3.49 14.39
N GLY A 453 21.15 3.43 13.73
CA GLY A 453 21.73 2.20 13.21
C GLY A 453 21.09 1.67 11.93
N LYS A 454 20.16 2.41 11.33
CA LYS A 454 19.50 2.06 10.05
C LYS A 454 19.93 3.01 8.94
N ALA A 455 20.24 2.47 7.77
CA ALA A 455 20.55 3.26 6.58
C ALA A 455 19.28 3.73 5.87
N TYR A 456 19.26 4.99 5.45
CA TYR A 456 18.22 5.61 4.64
C TYR A 456 18.89 6.24 3.42
N ASP A 457 18.26 6.11 2.25
CA ASP A 457 18.77 6.61 0.97
C ASP A 457 17.63 7.27 0.20
N SER A 458 17.00 8.26 0.84
CA SER A 458 15.90 9.04 0.28
C SER A 458 16.29 10.49 0.15
N VAL A 459 15.74 11.18 -0.83
CA VAL A 459 15.99 12.61 -1.03
C VAL A 459 15.07 13.43 -0.13
N MET A 460 15.65 14.27 0.71
CA MET A 460 14.95 15.36 1.40
C MET A 460 15.08 16.62 0.53
N PRO A 461 14.00 17.17 -0.03
CA PRO A 461 14.09 18.37 -0.84
C PRO A 461 14.45 19.60 0.03
N PRO A 462 15.12 20.63 -0.52
CA PRO A 462 15.36 21.88 0.17
C PRO A 462 14.05 22.65 0.38
N MET A 463 13.89 23.26 1.54
CA MET A 463 12.73 24.08 1.92
C MET A 463 13.05 25.57 1.71
N THR A 464 13.41 25.93 0.47
CA THR A 464 13.88 27.29 0.12
C THR A 464 12.84 28.38 0.36
N GLN A 465 11.56 28.01 0.43
CA GLN A 465 10.44 28.91 0.69
C GLN A 465 10.35 29.35 2.16
N LEU A 466 11.03 28.66 3.08
CA LEU A 466 11.00 29.00 4.50
C LEU A 466 11.91 30.19 4.81
N THR A 467 11.39 31.13 5.59
CA THR A 467 12.18 32.26 6.14
C THR A 467 13.15 31.79 7.23
N ASP A 468 14.08 32.64 7.60
CA ASP A 468 15.05 32.32 8.67
C ASP A 468 14.35 32.10 10.02
N ASP A 469 13.31 32.88 10.34
CA ASP A 469 12.47 32.66 11.51
C ASP A 469 11.74 31.33 11.49
N GLU A 470 11.18 30.94 10.35
CA GLU A 470 10.47 29.67 10.20
C GLU A 470 11.39 28.45 10.32
N VAL A 471 12.59 28.50 9.74
CA VAL A 471 13.60 27.44 9.91
C VAL A 471 14.09 27.38 11.37
N ALA A 472 14.31 28.53 12.02
CA ALA A 472 14.67 28.59 13.42
C ALA A 472 13.59 27.98 14.33
N ASN A 473 12.32 28.32 14.09
CA ASN A 473 11.18 27.77 14.82
C ASN A 473 11.03 26.26 14.60
N LEU A 474 11.11 25.80 13.36
CA LEU A 474 11.05 24.39 12.98
C LEU A 474 12.13 23.56 13.71
N LEU A 475 13.38 23.98 13.63
CA LEU A 475 14.48 23.26 14.26
C LEU A 475 14.42 23.32 15.78
N THR A 476 13.99 24.44 16.34
CA THR A 476 13.75 24.57 17.79
C THR A 476 12.68 23.60 18.25
N TYR A 477 11.58 23.43 17.47
CA TYR A 477 10.57 22.41 17.74
C TYR A 477 11.13 20.99 17.66
N VAL A 478 11.83 20.63 16.60
CA VAL A 478 12.43 19.29 16.41
C VAL A 478 13.37 18.95 17.55
N LEU A 479 14.25 19.88 17.93
CA LEU A 479 15.19 19.69 19.02
C LEU A 479 14.54 19.44 20.39
N ASN A 480 13.37 20.02 20.63
CA ASN A 480 12.65 19.91 21.92
C ASN A 480 11.47 18.95 21.89
N SER A 481 11.38 18.09 20.86
CA SER A 481 10.32 17.11 20.68
C SER A 481 10.86 15.69 20.72
N TRP A 482 10.00 14.76 21.10
CA TRP A 482 10.20 13.31 20.94
C TRP A 482 11.51 12.74 21.52
N GLY A 483 12.00 13.27 22.65
CA GLY A 483 13.20 12.77 23.31
C GLY A 483 14.53 13.23 22.70
N ASN A 484 14.51 14.21 21.81
CA ASN A 484 15.72 14.86 21.29
C ASN A 484 16.42 15.70 22.36
N PRO A 485 17.71 16.09 22.16
CA PRO A 485 18.55 16.66 23.23
C PRO A 485 18.12 18.04 23.76
N GLY A 486 17.14 18.67 23.12
CA GLY A 486 16.75 20.05 23.42
C GLY A 486 17.68 21.08 22.74
N GLY A 487 17.35 22.33 22.88
CA GLY A 487 18.12 23.43 22.31
C GLY A 487 17.26 24.54 21.72
N GLN A 488 17.88 25.50 21.11
CA GLN A 488 17.26 26.62 20.41
C GLN A 488 18.10 26.99 19.20
N VAL A 489 17.46 27.30 18.09
CA VAL A 489 18.08 27.85 16.89
C VAL A 489 17.57 29.29 16.73
N THR A 490 18.48 30.24 16.44
CA THR A 490 18.10 31.63 16.21
C THR A 490 18.04 31.92 14.70
N LYS A 491 17.31 32.99 14.34
CA LYS A 491 17.23 33.43 12.93
C LYS A 491 18.58 33.89 12.40
N GLU A 492 19.43 34.49 13.28
CA GLU A 492 20.76 34.93 12.92
C GLU A 492 21.69 33.76 12.58
N GLU A 493 21.56 32.64 13.30
CA GLU A 493 22.26 31.39 12.96
C GLU A 493 21.80 30.86 11.61
N VAL A 494 20.49 30.86 11.33
CA VAL A 494 19.91 30.41 10.04
C VAL A 494 20.39 31.35 8.92
N ALA A 495 20.29 32.66 9.07
CA ALA A 495 20.73 33.64 8.07
C ALA A 495 22.23 33.46 7.73
N LYS A 496 23.06 33.18 8.73
CA LYS A 496 24.49 32.91 8.52
C LYS A 496 24.74 31.67 7.69
N VAL A 497 23.97 30.59 7.92
CA VAL A 497 24.09 29.33 7.13
C VAL A 497 23.54 29.52 5.74
N ARG A 498 22.41 30.21 5.58
CA ARG A 498 21.80 30.48 4.25
C ARG A 498 22.74 31.30 3.35
N ALA A 499 23.57 32.17 3.91
CA ALA A 499 24.54 32.92 3.16
C ALA A 499 25.76 32.09 2.69
N GLN A 500 25.89 30.84 3.13
CA GLN A 500 26.96 29.94 2.71
C GLN A 500 26.54 29.19 1.41
N PRO A 501 27.50 28.81 0.56
CA PRO A 501 27.17 27.96 -0.59
C PRO A 501 26.62 26.61 -0.11
N ALA A 502 25.69 26.06 -0.87
CA ALA A 502 25.18 24.71 -0.60
C ALA A 502 26.33 23.70 -0.53
N PRO A 503 26.28 22.71 0.39
CA PRO A 503 27.26 21.62 0.43
C PRO A 503 27.33 20.91 -0.94
N ALA A 504 28.55 20.52 -1.34
CA ALA A 504 28.73 19.77 -2.58
C ALA A 504 27.93 18.46 -2.54
N PRO A 505 27.29 18.04 -3.65
CA PRO A 505 26.63 16.74 -3.73
C PRO A 505 27.66 15.63 -3.47
N GLY A 506 27.38 14.72 -2.50
CA GLY A 506 28.26 13.59 -2.19
C GLY A 506 29.30 13.82 -1.10
N ALA A 507 29.29 14.92 -0.37
CA ALA A 507 30.03 15.01 0.88
C ALA A 507 29.49 13.90 1.83
N GLU A 508 30.39 13.00 2.28
CA GLU A 508 30.04 11.85 3.12
C GLU A 508 29.19 12.29 4.32
N HIS A 509 28.07 11.63 4.47
CA HIS A 509 27.06 11.95 5.46
C HIS A 509 27.07 10.98 6.64
#